data_54b936f15cf052181b3ece171eacd822
#
_entry.id   54b936f15cf052181b3ece171eacd822
#
_cell.length_a   1.000
_cell.length_b   1.000
_cell.length_c   1.000
_cell.angle_alpha   90.00
_cell.angle_beta   90.00
_cell.angle_gamma   90.00
#
_symmetry.space_group_name_H-M   'P 1'
#
loop_
_entity.id
_entity.type
_entity.pdbx_description
1 polymer ?
#
loop_
_entity_poly.entity_id
_entity_poly.type
_entity_poly.pdbx_seq_one_letter_code
_entity_poly.pdbx_strand_id
1 'polypeptide(L)'
;TVHTDNNPLKDISRYKIAILGVPEGRNSPNHGSIKGPDTIRGQLYKLARIPGKTKIIDLGNMKQGVTFNDTLAGLTDILCMLIRENVFPVIIGGSSALVASIDRSLTFLKTRYTLLEVDSRIDFNNDRKNLDSFNYLNNIFQNNKSTLNHYINIGYQTYLNDQQVLNRFLRRRAELVRIGDVRQ
;
A
#
# COMPACT_ATOMS: atom_id res chain seq x y z
N THR A 1 -2.61 17.67 -16.71
CA THR A 1 -1.76 17.14 -17.79
C THR A 1 -0.86 16.10 -17.15
N VAL A 2 -0.99 14.86 -17.56
CA VAL A 2 -0.07 13.79 -17.18
C VAL A 2 1.15 13.96 -18.10
N HIS A 3 2.32 14.21 -17.52
CA HIS A 3 3.56 14.33 -18.25
C HIS A 3 4.27 12.97 -18.26
N THR A 4 4.68 12.53 -19.45
CA THR A 4 5.58 11.39 -19.65
C THR A 4 6.91 11.98 -20.11
N ASP A 5 7.78 12.30 -19.18
CA ASP A 5 9.15 12.76 -19.51
C ASP A 5 10.07 11.58 -19.76
N ASN A 6 11.04 11.74 -20.65
CA ASN A 6 12.06 10.72 -20.97
C ASN A 6 12.94 10.32 -19.76
N ASN A 7 12.92 11.11 -18.70
CA ASN A 7 13.47 10.77 -17.38
C ASN A 7 12.50 11.27 -16.28
N PRO A 8 11.50 10.47 -15.91
CA PRO A 8 10.43 10.90 -15.00
C PRO A 8 10.92 11.22 -13.58
N LEU A 9 12.12 10.80 -13.21
CA LEU A 9 12.69 11.06 -11.89
C LEU A 9 13.49 12.37 -11.84
N LYS A 10 13.84 12.95 -13.00
CA LYS A 10 14.47 14.26 -13.05
C LYS A 10 13.44 15.33 -12.70
N ASP A 11 13.73 16.14 -11.72
CA ASP A 11 12.81 17.19 -11.21
C ASP A 11 11.48 16.66 -10.64
N ILE A 12 11.48 15.49 -10.05
CA ILE A 12 10.27 14.86 -9.44
C ILE A 12 9.62 15.78 -8.41
N SER A 13 10.39 16.60 -7.70
CA SER A 13 9.94 17.57 -6.71
C SER A 13 8.97 18.64 -7.25
N ARG A 14 8.87 18.79 -8.57
CA ARG A 14 7.86 19.67 -9.21
C ARG A 14 6.44 19.17 -9.08
N TYR A 15 6.27 17.88 -8.78
CA TYR A 15 4.96 17.23 -8.65
C TYR A 15 4.57 17.12 -7.18
N LYS A 16 3.27 17.06 -6.94
CA LYS A 16 2.72 16.84 -5.59
C LYS A 16 2.28 15.42 -5.37
N ILE A 17 1.92 14.72 -6.45
CA ILE A 17 1.45 13.34 -6.42
C ILE A 17 2.18 12.56 -7.52
N ALA A 18 2.65 11.37 -7.18
CA ALA A 18 3.20 10.41 -8.14
C ALA A 18 2.37 9.12 -8.10
N ILE A 19 1.85 8.71 -9.25
CA ILE A 19 1.15 7.43 -9.43
C ILE A 19 2.19 6.41 -9.89
N LEU A 20 2.25 5.26 -9.23
CA LEU A 20 3.13 4.15 -9.58
C LEU A 20 2.35 2.84 -9.59
N GLY A 21 2.39 2.12 -10.69
CA GLY A 21 1.86 0.77 -10.78
C GLY A 21 2.88 -0.27 -10.31
N VAL A 22 2.40 -1.27 -9.56
CA VAL A 22 3.22 -2.40 -9.13
C VAL A 22 2.48 -3.69 -9.48
N PRO A 23 2.70 -4.24 -10.70
CA PRO A 23 2.01 -5.44 -11.18
C PRO A 23 2.57 -6.70 -10.52
N GLU A 24 2.36 -6.86 -9.21
CA GLU A 24 2.88 -7.96 -8.39
C GLU A 24 1.73 -8.80 -7.84
N GLY A 25 1.66 -10.05 -8.21
CA GLY A 25 0.60 -10.98 -7.79
C GLY A 25 1.13 -12.32 -7.25
N ARG A 26 2.45 -12.52 -7.16
CA ARG A 26 3.05 -13.82 -6.79
C ARG A 26 2.67 -14.29 -5.39
N ASN A 27 2.54 -13.37 -4.45
CA ASN A 27 2.19 -13.68 -3.05
C ASN A 27 0.73 -13.31 -2.75
N SER A 28 -0.17 -13.59 -3.70
CA SER A 28 -1.60 -13.41 -3.57
C SER A 28 -2.34 -14.59 -4.20
N PRO A 29 -3.44 -15.07 -3.63
CA PRO A 29 -4.29 -16.08 -4.28
C PRO A 29 -4.98 -15.51 -5.52
N ASN A 30 -5.14 -14.20 -5.60
CA ASN A 30 -5.67 -13.52 -6.77
C ASN A 30 -4.55 -13.19 -7.77
N HIS A 31 -4.13 -14.17 -8.57
CA HIS A 31 -3.12 -13.95 -9.59
C HIS A 31 -3.53 -12.92 -10.66
N GLY A 32 -4.83 -12.68 -10.84
CA GLY A 32 -5.35 -11.64 -11.73
C GLY A 32 -5.00 -10.23 -11.29
N SER A 33 -4.66 -10.04 -10.02
CA SER A 33 -4.29 -8.74 -9.46
C SER A 33 -3.08 -8.09 -10.14
N ILE A 34 -2.22 -8.88 -10.79
CA ILE A 34 -1.09 -8.37 -11.58
C ILE A 34 -1.52 -7.41 -12.70
N LYS A 35 -2.76 -7.56 -13.20
CA LYS A 35 -3.35 -6.67 -14.21
C LYS A 35 -3.98 -5.42 -13.61
N GLY A 36 -4.07 -5.34 -12.29
CA GLY A 36 -4.72 -4.24 -11.56
C GLY A 36 -4.23 -2.86 -11.98
N PRO A 37 -2.92 -2.58 -12.01
CA PRO A 37 -2.39 -1.28 -12.35
C PRO A 37 -2.89 -0.75 -13.71
N ASP A 38 -2.83 -1.57 -14.76
CA ASP A 38 -3.22 -1.15 -16.10
C ASP A 38 -4.74 -1.03 -16.24
N THR A 39 -5.49 -1.95 -15.64
CA THR A 39 -6.95 -1.92 -15.64
C THR A 39 -7.47 -0.67 -14.94
N ILE A 40 -6.93 -0.33 -13.77
CA ILE A 40 -7.31 0.86 -13.01
C ILE A 40 -6.95 2.14 -13.77
N ARG A 41 -5.74 2.23 -14.36
CA ARG A 41 -5.36 3.37 -15.20
C ARG A 41 -6.29 3.56 -16.38
N GLY A 42 -6.68 2.46 -17.03
CA GLY A 42 -7.64 2.51 -18.15
C GLY A 42 -8.97 3.15 -17.80
N GLN A 43 -9.38 3.12 -16.53
CA GLN A 43 -10.57 3.85 -16.04
C GLN A 43 -10.21 5.24 -15.51
N LEU A 44 -9.14 5.37 -14.77
CA LEU A 44 -8.68 6.63 -14.20
C LEU A 44 -8.54 7.72 -15.27
N TYR A 45 -7.96 7.39 -16.43
CA TYR A 45 -7.73 8.36 -17.50
C TYR A 45 -8.99 8.73 -18.29
N LYS A 46 -10.12 8.04 -18.08
CA LYS A 46 -11.43 8.43 -18.62
C LYS A 46 -12.14 9.47 -17.77
N LEU A 47 -11.66 9.71 -16.54
CA LEU A 47 -12.28 10.68 -15.65
C LEU A 47 -12.06 12.11 -16.15
N ALA A 48 -13.06 12.95 -15.91
CA ALA A 48 -12.96 14.38 -16.22
C ALA A 48 -11.82 15.02 -15.40
N ARG A 49 -11.14 15.96 -16.03
CA ARG A 49 -10.09 16.73 -15.34
C ARG A 49 -10.70 17.57 -14.22
N ILE A 50 -10.20 17.41 -13.01
CA ILE A 50 -10.54 18.28 -11.90
C ILE A 50 -9.77 19.60 -12.06
N PRO A 51 -10.45 20.77 -12.04
CA PRO A 51 -9.79 22.05 -12.05
C PRO A 51 -8.90 22.18 -10.81
N GLY A 52 -7.63 22.59 -11.01
CA GLY A 52 -6.71 22.78 -9.90
C GLY A 52 -5.26 22.93 -10.36
N LYS A 53 -4.40 23.38 -9.43
CA LYS A 53 -2.96 23.57 -9.67
C LYS A 53 -2.10 22.38 -9.27
N THR A 54 -2.70 21.31 -8.74
CA THR A 54 -1.96 20.12 -8.30
C THR A 54 -1.36 19.40 -9.51
N LYS A 55 -0.06 19.30 -9.52
CA LYS A 55 0.69 18.57 -10.55
C LYS A 55 0.80 17.11 -10.15
N ILE A 56 0.34 16.22 -11.01
CA ILE A 56 0.37 14.78 -10.85
C ILE A 56 1.25 14.21 -11.96
N ILE A 57 2.13 13.29 -11.61
CA ILE A 57 2.90 12.49 -12.57
C ILE A 57 2.48 11.02 -12.46
N ASP A 58 2.40 10.34 -13.59
CA ASP A 58 2.32 8.88 -13.62
C ASP A 58 3.69 8.33 -14.05
N LEU A 59 4.29 7.56 -13.15
CA LEU A 59 5.59 6.93 -13.35
C LEU A 59 5.50 5.61 -14.13
N GLY A 60 4.29 5.20 -14.52
CA GLY A 60 4.07 3.93 -15.18
C GLY A 60 4.12 2.75 -14.19
N ASN A 61 4.44 1.57 -14.70
CA ASN A 61 4.61 0.36 -13.89
C ASN A 61 6.08 0.10 -13.61
N MET A 62 6.41 -0.18 -12.36
CA MET A 62 7.74 -0.72 -12.06
C MET A 62 7.86 -2.15 -12.60
N LYS A 63 9.05 -2.52 -13.00
CA LYS A 63 9.36 -3.90 -13.37
C LYS A 63 9.37 -4.78 -12.13
N GLN A 64 8.81 -5.99 -12.24
CA GLN A 64 8.96 -7.00 -11.20
C GLN A 64 10.44 -7.35 -11.00
N GLY A 65 10.86 -7.49 -9.75
CA GLY A 65 12.14 -8.10 -9.42
C GLY A 65 12.15 -9.61 -9.70
N VAL A 66 13.30 -10.23 -9.66
CA VAL A 66 13.46 -11.69 -9.84
C VAL A 66 12.64 -12.42 -8.78
N THR A 67 12.74 -12.00 -7.53
CA THR A 67 11.92 -12.51 -6.43
C THR A 67 10.90 -11.45 -5.98
N PHE A 68 9.91 -11.87 -5.19
CA PHE A 68 8.98 -10.96 -4.53
C PHE A 68 9.70 -9.95 -3.64
N ASN A 69 10.74 -10.42 -2.91
CA ASN A 69 11.52 -9.53 -2.05
C ASN A 69 12.31 -8.48 -2.84
N ASP A 70 12.76 -8.77 -4.05
CA ASP A 70 13.42 -7.77 -4.92
C ASP A 70 12.41 -6.71 -5.36
N THR A 71 11.16 -7.11 -5.66
CA THR A 71 10.09 -6.14 -5.95
C THR A 71 9.81 -5.25 -4.74
N LEU A 72 9.75 -5.82 -3.53
CA LEU A 72 9.55 -5.04 -2.30
C LEU A 72 10.71 -4.08 -2.05
N ALA A 73 11.95 -4.50 -2.27
CA ALA A 73 13.14 -3.65 -2.10
C ALA A 73 13.09 -2.46 -3.08
N GLY A 74 12.89 -2.73 -4.38
CA GLY A 74 12.78 -1.67 -5.38
C GLY A 74 11.62 -0.70 -5.11
N LEU A 75 10.46 -1.20 -4.66
CA LEU A 75 9.35 -0.34 -4.26
C LEU A 75 9.71 0.50 -3.02
N THR A 76 10.40 -0.08 -2.04
CA THR A 76 10.88 0.65 -0.86
C THR A 76 11.78 1.82 -1.25
N ASP A 77 12.73 1.61 -2.18
CA ASP A 77 13.65 2.64 -2.63
C ASP A 77 12.93 3.79 -3.34
N ILE A 78 11.97 3.45 -4.22
CA ILE A 78 11.13 4.47 -4.91
C ILE A 78 10.31 5.26 -3.89
N LEU A 79 9.69 4.60 -2.92
CA LEU A 79 8.91 5.27 -1.87
C LEU A 79 9.78 6.20 -1.03
N CYS A 80 10.98 5.75 -0.62
CA CYS A 80 11.92 6.60 0.10
C CYS A 80 12.31 7.84 -0.68
N MET A 81 12.56 7.71 -1.97
CA MET A 81 12.87 8.83 -2.86
C MET A 81 11.70 9.82 -2.94
N LEU A 82 10.49 9.34 -3.24
CA LEU A 82 9.31 10.20 -3.37
C LEU A 82 9.00 10.96 -2.08
N ILE A 83 9.06 10.27 -0.93
CA ILE A 83 8.79 10.87 0.37
C ILE A 83 9.83 11.96 0.71
N ARG A 84 11.12 11.73 0.43
CA ARG A 84 12.19 12.73 0.64
C ARG A 84 11.99 13.98 -0.20
N GLU A 85 11.47 13.82 -1.43
CA GLU A 85 11.16 14.94 -2.34
C GLU A 85 9.80 15.61 -2.05
N ASN A 86 9.11 15.24 -0.96
CA ASN A 86 7.77 15.71 -0.59
C ASN A 86 6.72 15.46 -1.68
N VAL A 87 6.84 14.35 -2.39
CA VAL A 87 5.88 13.88 -3.39
C VAL A 87 5.04 12.77 -2.78
N PHE A 88 3.73 12.93 -2.80
CA PHE A 88 2.80 11.94 -2.25
C PHE A 88 2.68 10.73 -3.19
N PRO A 89 3.08 9.52 -2.78
CA PRO A 89 2.99 8.34 -3.61
C PRO A 89 1.57 7.77 -3.60
N VAL A 90 1.03 7.48 -4.77
CA VAL A 90 -0.19 6.69 -4.98
C VAL A 90 0.20 5.39 -5.66
N ILE A 91 0.17 4.30 -4.92
CA ILE A 91 0.55 2.98 -5.42
C ILE A 91 -0.70 2.25 -5.91
N ILE A 92 -0.71 1.89 -7.18
CA ILE A 92 -1.72 0.99 -7.74
C ILE A 92 -1.10 -0.40 -7.75
N GLY A 93 -1.44 -1.19 -6.77
CA GLY A 93 -0.82 -2.49 -6.54
C GLY A 93 -1.56 -3.65 -7.18
N GLY A 94 -0.91 -4.78 -7.10
CA GLY A 94 -1.46 -6.11 -7.29
C GLY A 94 -1.82 -6.72 -5.93
N SER A 95 -0.83 -7.15 -5.17
CA SER A 95 -1.00 -7.79 -3.86
C SER A 95 -0.99 -6.77 -2.72
N SER A 96 -1.86 -6.94 -1.72
CA SER A 96 -1.84 -6.15 -0.47
C SER A 96 -0.53 -6.33 0.32
N ALA A 97 0.21 -7.42 0.12
CA ALA A 97 1.53 -7.62 0.71
C ALA A 97 2.55 -6.51 0.38
N LEU A 98 2.30 -5.71 -0.67
CA LEU A 98 3.11 -4.54 -1.02
C LEU A 98 3.12 -3.46 0.08
N VAL A 99 2.14 -3.46 0.99
CA VAL A 99 2.09 -2.57 2.17
C VAL A 99 3.35 -2.74 3.04
N ALA A 100 3.98 -3.91 3.04
CA ALA A 100 5.25 -4.11 3.73
C ALA A 100 6.37 -3.18 3.23
N SER A 101 6.35 -2.75 1.96
CA SER A 101 7.32 -1.76 1.44
C SER A 101 7.06 -0.36 1.97
N ILE A 102 5.79 -0.02 2.27
CA ILE A 102 5.43 1.25 2.88
C ILE A 102 5.98 1.30 4.32
N ASP A 103 5.75 0.24 5.12
CA ASP A 103 6.34 0.14 6.46
C ASP A 103 7.88 0.24 6.41
N ARG A 104 8.53 -0.51 5.52
CA ARG A 104 9.98 -0.48 5.35
C ARG A 104 10.50 0.91 5.03
N SER A 105 9.85 1.62 4.10
CA SER A 105 10.28 2.96 3.71
C SER A 105 10.12 3.98 4.83
N LEU A 106 8.97 4.00 5.52
CA LEU A 106 8.71 4.91 6.62
C LEU A 106 9.62 4.61 7.83
N THR A 107 9.85 3.33 8.10
CA THR A 107 10.79 2.87 9.14
C THR A 107 12.22 3.31 8.82
N PHE A 108 12.68 3.14 7.58
CA PHE A 108 14.01 3.58 7.13
C PHE A 108 14.17 5.11 7.27
N LEU A 109 13.13 5.85 6.94
CA LEU A 109 13.09 7.31 7.08
C LEU A 109 12.83 7.78 8.52
N LYS A 110 12.66 6.86 9.47
CA LYS A 110 12.32 7.13 10.88
C LYS A 110 11.06 7.98 11.04
N THR A 111 10.13 7.85 10.12
CA THR A 111 8.87 8.59 10.10
C THR A 111 7.79 7.78 10.82
N ARG A 112 7.21 8.34 11.88
CA ARG A 112 6.05 7.72 12.56
C ARG A 112 4.81 7.86 11.69
N TYR A 113 4.00 6.80 11.62
CA TYR A 113 2.81 6.79 10.78
C TYR A 113 1.63 6.05 11.42
N THR A 114 0.46 6.36 10.94
CA THR A 114 -0.78 5.60 11.17
C THR A 114 -1.10 4.82 9.92
N LEU A 115 -1.34 3.52 10.05
CA LEU A 115 -1.85 2.69 8.96
C LEU A 115 -3.38 2.67 9.05
N LEU A 116 -4.03 3.28 8.06
CA LEU A 116 -5.48 3.18 7.87
C LEU A 116 -5.76 2.22 6.73
N GLU A 117 -6.55 1.22 7.00
CA GLU A 117 -6.95 0.19 6.06
C GLU A 117 -8.47 0.22 5.88
N VAL A 118 -8.93 0.10 4.64
CA VAL A 118 -10.35 -0.07 4.32
C VAL A 118 -10.50 -1.45 3.71
N ASP A 119 -10.81 -2.44 4.56
CA ASP A 119 -10.91 -3.84 4.17
C ASP A 119 -11.91 -4.60 5.06
N SER A 120 -12.49 -5.64 4.51
CA SER A 120 -13.35 -6.60 5.20
C SER A 120 -12.58 -7.57 6.09
N ARG A 121 -11.28 -7.73 5.85
CA ARG A 121 -10.37 -8.60 6.59
C ARG A 121 -9.28 -7.82 7.29
N ILE A 122 -8.77 -8.42 8.35
CA ILE A 122 -7.54 -8.03 9.02
C ILE A 122 -6.51 -9.09 8.64
N ASP A 123 -5.62 -8.76 7.74
CA ASP A 123 -4.66 -9.71 7.16
C ASP A 123 -3.51 -10.01 8.12
N PHE A 124 -3.86 -10.69 9.22
CA PHE A 124 -3.00 -11.05 10.33
C PHE A 124 -3.04 -12.56 10.57
N ASN A 125 -2.38 -13.34 9.73
CA ASN A 125 -2.31 -14.79 9.86
C ASN A 125 -0.93 -15.23 10.36
N ASN A 126 -0.89 -15.87 11.55
CA ASN A 126 0.34 -16.35 12.17
C ASN A 126 0.86 -17.68 11.59
N ASP A 127 -0.01 -18.46 10.93
CA ASP A 127 0.33 -19.80 10.43
C ASP A 127 1.16 -19.76 9.15
N ARG A 128 1.30 -18.59 8.53
CA ARG A 128 2.02 -18.39 7.29
C ARG A 128 3.44 -17.90 7.55
N LYS A 129 4.42 -18.66 7.09
CA LYS A 129 5.85 -18.35 7.26
C LYS A 129 6.34 -17.26 6.32
N ASN A 130 5.84 -17.24 5.09
CA ASN A 130 6.26 -16.29 4.06
C ASN A 130 5.29 -15.11 4.00
N LEU A 131 5.81 -13.92 3.76
CA LEU A 131 5.02 -12.73 3.56
C LEU A 131 4.10 -12.88 2.35
N ASP A 132 2.80 -12.71 2.57
CA ASP A 132 1.76 -12.74 1.55
C ASP A 132 0.62 -11.75 1.85
N SER A 133 -0.42 -11.77 1.01
CA SER A 133 -1.57 -10.88 1.13
C SER A 133 -2.44 -11.10 2.37
N PHE A 134 -2.26 -12.19 3.12
CA PHE A 134 -3.04 -12.51 4.32
C PHE A 134 -2.27 -12.32 5.62
N ASN A 135 -0.98 -11.97 5.56
CA ASN A 135 -0.16 -11.88 6.76
C ASN A 135 0.75 -10.65 6.82
N TYR A 136 0.61 -9.70 5.90
CA TYR A 136 1.50 -8.53 5.88
C TYR A 136 1.42 -7.70 7.16
N LEU A 137 0.25 -7.62 7.79
CA LEU A 137 0.12 -6.96 9.09
C LEU A 137 0.92 -7.67 10.18
N ASN A 138 0.94 -9.02 10.17
CA ASN A 138 1.76 -9.77 11.10
C ASN A 138 3.24 -9.43 10.96
N ASN A 139 3.72 -9.31 9.73
CA ASN A 139 5.09 -8.92 9.43
C ASN A 139 5.42 -7.52 9.98
N ILE A 140 4.52 -6.54 9.78
CA ILE A 140 4.67 -5.17 10.28
C ILE A 140 4.65 -5.14 11.82
N PHE A 141 3.70 -5.81 12.46
CA PHE A 141 3.57 -5.81 13.92
C PHE A 141 4.64 -6.60 14.65
N GLN A 142 5.29 -7.56 14.00
CA GLN A 142 6.44 -8.30 14.55
C GLN A 142 7.78 -7.58 14.32
N ASN A 143 7.82 -6.59 13.46
CA ASN A 143 9.02 -5.80 13.21
C ASN A 143 9.26 -4.82 14.36
N ASN A 144 10.16 -5.15 15.27
CA ASN A 144 10.53 -4.30 16.41
C ASN A 144 11.10 -2.92 16.02
N LYS A 145 11.48 -2.74 14.75
CA LYS A 145 11.99 -1.48 14.21
C LYS A 145 10.91 -0.65 13.56
N SER A 146 9.72 -1.22 13.30
CA SER A 146 8.62 -0.50 12.66
C SER A 146 8.26 0.78 13.42
N THR A 147 8.08 1.85 12.66
CA THR A 147 7.66 3.15 13.18
C THR A 147 6.13 3.31 13.17
N LEU A 148 5.39 2.23 12.96
CA LEU A 148 3.94 2.19 13.07
C LEU A 148 3.51 2.65 14.48
N ASN A 149 2.74 3.74 14.53
CA ASN A 149 2.24 4.30 15.79
C ASN A 149 0.82 3.83 16.09
N HIS A 150 -0.04 3.75 15.08
CA HIS A 150 -1.44 3.40 15.23
C HIS A 150 -1.95 2.64 14.01
N TYR A 151 -2.91 1.72 14.22
CA TYR A 151 -3.57 0.97 13.14
C TYR A 151 -5.09 1.17 13.24
N ILE A 152 -5.70 1.45 12.11
CA ILE A 152 -7.15 1.64 11.98
C ILE A 152 -7.64 0.75 10.84
N ASN A 153 -8.63 -0.10 11.10
CA ASN A 153 -9.34 -0.81 10.04
C ASN A 153 -10.79 -0.33 9.99
N ILE A 154 -11.25 0.04 8.81
CA ILE A 154 -12.63 0.43 8.54
C ILE A 154 -13.27 -0.59 7.61
N GLY A 155 -14.37 -1.16 8.06
CA GLY A 155 -15.18 -2.06 7.26
C GLY A 155 -14.98 -3.55 7.53
N TYR A 156 -14.24 -3.93 8.58
CA TYR A 156 -14.06 -5.34 8.87
C TYR A 156 -15.40 -6.07 9.06
N GLN A 157 -15.41 -7.33 8.65
CA GLN A 157 -16.58 -8.21 8.75
C GLN A 157 -16.26 -9.36 9.71
N THR A 158 -17.04 -9.50 10.77
CA THR A 158 -16.76 -10.43 11.87
C THR A 158 -16.60 -11.87 11.40
N TYR A 159 -17.41 -12.29 10.42
CA TYR A 159 -17.41 -13.66 9.89
C TYR A 159 -16.24 -13.96 8.91
N LEU A 160 -15.48 -12.94 8.52
CA LEU A 160 -14.26 -13.08 7.68
C LEU A 160 -12.98 -13.07 8.51
N ASN A 161 -13.07 -12.84 9.81
CA ASN A 161 -11.93 -12.66 10.70
C ASN A 161 -11.98 -13.63 11.87
N ASP A 162 -10.84 -14.22 12.22
CA ASP A 162 -10.71 -15.05 13.41
C ASP A 162 -10.94 -14.20 14.67
N GLN A 163 -11.73 -14.73 15.61
CA GLN A 163 -12.04 -14.06 16.87
C GLN A 163 -10.78 -13.79 17.72
N GLN A 164 -9.78 -14.67 17.65
CA GLN A 164 -8.51 -14.47 18.35
C GLN A 164 -7.73 -13.29 17.77
N VAL A 165 -7.77 -13.12 16.44
CA VAL A 165 -7.16 -11.96 15.76
C VAL A 165 -7.87 -10.69 16.22
N LEU A 166 -9.20 -10.64 16.15
CA LEU A 166 -9.97 -9.48 16.59
C LEU A 166 -9.65 -9.11 18.04
N ASN A 167 -9.67 -10.09 18.97
CA ASN A 167 -9.36 -9.87 20.38
C ASN A 167 -7.93 -9.35 20.59
N ARG A 168 -6.97 -9.78 19.75
CA ARG A 168 -5.58 -9.34 19.82
C ARG A 168 -5.43 -7.88 19.42
N PHE A 169 -6.13 -7.43 18.37
CA PHE A 169 -6.11 -6.04 17.92
C PHE A 169 -6.84 -5.11 18.89
N LEU A 170 -7.97 -5.52 19.44
CA LEU A 170 -8.72 -4.75 20.45
C LEU A 170 -7.90 -4.49 21.74
N ARG A 171 -6.91 -5.33 22.06
CA ARG A 171 -5.99 -5.15 23.20
C ARG A 171 -4.78 -4.26 22.87
N ARG A 172 -4.59 -3.85 21.63
CA ARG A 172 -3.49 -3.02 21.16
C ARG A 172 -3.99 -1.61 20.86
N ARG A 173 -3.10 -0.71 20.46
CA ARG A 173 -3.47 0.63 19.95
C ARG A 173 -4.03 0.51 18.52
N ALA A 174 -5.15 -0.18 18.38
CA ALA A 174 -5.82 -0.41 17.12
C ALA A 174 -7.29 -0.01 17.24
N GLU A 175 -7.82 0.66 16.23
CA GLU A 175 -9.23 0.96 16.08
C GLU A 175 -9.82 0.09 15.00
N LEU A 176 -10.90 -0.61 15.33
CA LEU A 176 -11.60 -1.49 14.41
C LEU A 176 -13.04 -1.01 14.26
N VAL A 177 -13.38 -0.51 13.08
CA VAL A 177 -14.73 -0.06 12.72
C VAL A 177 -15.41 -1.11 11.87
N ARG A 178 -16.47 -1.68 12.39
CA ARG A 178 -17.23 -2.75 11.71
C ARG A 178 -18.03 -2.18 10.55
N ILE A 179 -18.20 -2.97 9.46
CA ILE A 179 -18.96 -2.51 8.29
C ILE A 179 -20.40 -2.08 8.61
N GLY A 180 -21.02 -2.72 9.63
CA GLY A 180 -22.34 -2.35 10.10
C GLY A 180 -22.41 -0.95 10.72
N ASP A 181 -21.33 -0.53 11.38
CA ASP A 181 -21.22 0.77 12.04
C ASP A 181 -20.95 1.91 11.04
N VAL A 182 -20.39 1.59 9.88
CA VAL A 182 -20.15 2.56 8.79
C VAL A 182 -21.43 2.93 8.05
N ARG A 183 -22.46 2.07 8.11
CA ARG A 183 -23.73 2.23 7.37
C ARG A 183 -24.84 2.90 8.19
N GLN A 184 -24.57 3.26 9.42
CA GLN A 184 -25.48 4.02 10.29
C GLN A 184 -25.23 5.52 10.15
#